data_8d047cc21c78cfda3ad52bc219777846
#
_entry.id   8d047cc21c78cfda3ad52bc219777846
#
_cell.length_a   1.000
_cell.length_b   1.000
_cell.length_c   1.000
_cell.angle_alpha   90.00
_cell.angle_beta   90.00
_cell.angle_gamma   90.00
#
_symmetry.space_group_name_H-M   'P 1'
#
loop_
_entity.id
_entity.type
_entity.pdbx_description
1 polymer ?
#
loop_
_entity_poly.entity_id
_entity_poly.type
_entity_poly.pdbx_seq_one_letter_code
_entity_poly.pdbx_strand_id
1 'polypeptide(L)'
;MLNITEGLSYDDVLLFFQYSEIETRSPERISLAVKLPKIGTELKHPIIPANMKTVFGEEMAEAVYLSKGLGFLHRFMSIEGQLYIGSGLKGKFGHNVFNYI
;
A
#
# COMPACT_ATOMS: atom_id res chain seq x y z
N MET A 1 -23.66 9.59 -30.32
CA MET A 1 -24.20 10.16 -29.07
C MET A 1 -23.18 9.89 -27.96
N LEU A 2 -22.75 10.93 -27.26
CA LEU A 2 -21.87 10.79 -26.10
C LEU A 2 -22.69 10.31 -24.90
N ASN A 3 -22.33 9.16 -24.36
CA ASN A 3 -22.85 8.71 -23.07
C ASN A 3 -22.01 9.35 -21.95
N ILE A 4 -22.58 10.30 -21.24
CA ILE A 4 -21.93 10.93 -20.08
C ILE A 4 -22.50 10.28 -18.82
N THR A 5 -21.60 9.71 -18.03
CA THR A 5 -21.94 9.12 -16.74
C THR A 5 -21.42 10.02 -15.62
N GLU A 6 -22.24 10.31 -14.64
CA GLU A 6 -21.82 11.03 -13.46
C GLU A 6 -20.88 10.16 -12.61
N GLY A 7 -19.76 10.72 -12.20
CA GLY A 7 -18.81 10.08 -11.29
C GLY A 7 -18.54 10.99 -10.10
N LEU A 8 -18.29 10.37 -8.94
CA LEU A 8 -17.93 11.09 -7.73
C LEU A 8 -16.42 11.02 -7.49
N SER A 9 -15.85 12.13 -7.04
CA SER A 9 -14.50 12.21 -6.51
C SER A 9 -14.51 12.15 -4.97
N TYR A 10 -13.34 12.00 -4.35
CA TYR A 10 -13.24 12.04 -2.89
C TYR A 10 -13.68 13.38 -2.30
N ASP A 11 -13.57 14.48 -3.05
CA ASP A 11 -14.03 15.81 -2.62
C ASP A 11 -15.57 15.94 -2.59
N ASP A 12 -16.28 15.06 -3.28
CA ASP A 12 -17.74 15.04 -3.35
C ASP A 12 -18.41 14.25 -2.22
N VAL A 13 -17.63 13.51 -1.42
CA VAL A 13 -18.15 12.57 -0.43
C VAL A 13 -17.50 12.76 0.93
N LEU A 14 -18.22 12.41 1.97
CA LEU A 14 -17.74 12.36 3.34
C LEU A 14 -17.98 10.96 3.91
N LEU A 15 -17.10 10.56 4.82
CA LEU A 15 -17.35 9.34 5.61
C LEU A 15 -18.49 9.61 6.59
N PHE A 16 -19.53 8.77 6.53
CA PHE A 16 -20.59 8.81 7.50
C PHE A 16 -20.15 8.08 8.77
N PHE A 17 -20.26 8.75 9.91
CA PHE A 17 -19.90 8.15 11.20
C PHE A 17 -20.82 7.01 11.58
N GLN A 18 -20.26 5.95 12.14
CA GLN A 18 -20.96 4.77 12.60
C GLN A 18 -20.87 4.67 14.12
N TYR A 19 -21.74 3.86 14.71
CA TYR A 19 -21.63 3.51 16.13
C TYR A 19 -20.29 2.85 16.42
N SER A 20 -19.64 3.24 17.51
CA SER A 20 -18.37 2.68 17.92
C SER A 20 -18.32 2.52 19.44
N GLU A 21 -17.83 1.37 19.89
CA GLU A 21 -17.54 1.08 21.30
C GLU A 21 -16.06 1.26 21.65
N ILE A 22 -15.28 1.81 20.72
CA ILE A 22 -13.85 2.03 20.92
C ILE A 22 -13.64 3.21 21.88
N GLU A 23 -13.19 2.91 23.09
CA GLU A 23 -12.95 3.92 24.13
C GLU A 23 -11.61 4.63 23.97
N THR A 24 -10.60 3.93 23.42
CA THR A 24 -9.26 4.46 23.26
C THR A 24 -8.67 4.11 21.91
N ARG A 25 -7.85 5.00 21.35
CA ARG A 25 -7.09 4.79 20.11
C ARG A 25 -5.71 4.17 20.35
N SER A 26 -5.57 3.44 21.45
CA SER A 26 -4.32 2.78 21.82
C SER A 26 -3.97 1.65 20.85
N PRO A 27 -2.72 1.58 20.36
CA PRO A 27 -2.28 0.47 19.48
C PRO A 27 -2.40 -0.91 20.10
N GLU A 28 -2.40 -1.00 21.43
CA GLU A 28 -2.55 -2.27 22.14
C GLU A 28 -3.99 -2.82 22.06
N ARG A 29 -4.97 -1.96 21.81
CA ARG A 29 -6.40 -2.32 21.76
C ARG A 29 -7.00 -2.33 20.36
N ILE A 30 -6.31 -1.74 19.39
CA ILE A 30 -6.79 -1.62 18.02
C ILE A 30 -5.82 -2.33 17.08
N SER A 31 -6.32 -3.31 16.34
CA SER A 31 -5.57 -3.95 15.27
C SER A 31 -5.99 -3.37 13.91
N LEU A 32 -5.03 -2.89 13.14
CA LEU A 32 -5.22 -2.45 11.76
C LEU A 32 -4.83 -3.54 10.76
N ALA A 33 -4.54 -4.75 11.22
CA ALA A 33 -4.10 -5.84 10.38
C ALA A 33 -5.16 -6.22 9.34
N VAL A 34 -4.70 -6.42 8.11
CA VAL A 34 -5.52 -6.81 6.96
C VAL A 34 -4.95 -8.08 6.35
N LYS A 35 -5.78 -9.09 6.19
CA LYS A 35 -5.41 -10.33 5.50
C LYS A 35 -5.83 -10.25 4.04
N LEU A 36 -4.89 -10.49 3.14
CA LEU A 36 -5.15 -10.55 1.70
C LEU A 36 -5.47 -12.00 1.29
N PRO A 37 -6.75 -12.34 1.00
CA PRO A 37 -7.18 -13.74 0.88
C PRO A 37 -6.50 -14.49 -0.26
N LYS A 38 -6.23 -13.81 -1.39
CA LYS A 38 -5.64 -14.44 -2.58
C LYS A 38 -4.13 -14.56 -2.54
N ILE A 39 -3.46 -13.70 -1.77
CA ILE A 39 -2.01 -13.63 -1.69
C ILE A 39 -1.51 -14.36 -0.44
N GLY A 40 -2.38 -14.55 0.56
CA GLY A 40 -2.04 -15.20 1.82
C GLY A 40 -1.14 -14.35 2.74
N THR A 41 -0.88 -13.10 2.35
CA THR A 41 -0.06 -12.17 3.13
C THR A 41 -0.93 -11.39 4.09
N GLU A 42 -0.49 -11.27 5.33
CA GLU A 42 -1.09 -10.39 6.32
C GLU A 42 -0.31 -9.08 6.42
N LEU A 43 -1.02 -7.98 6.24
CA LEU A 43 -0.47 -6.64 6.38
C LEU A 43 -0.73 -6.13 7.81
N LYS A 44 0.20 -5.39 8.37
CA LYS A 44 -0.01 -4.75 9.68
C LYS A 44 -0.93 -3.53 9.63
N HIS A 45 -1.09 -2.94 8.45
CA HIS A 45 -1.96 -1.78 8.23
C HIS A 45 -2.48 -1.74 6.79
N PRO A 46 -3.64 -1.11 6.54
CA PRO A 46 -4.26 -1.08 5.22
C PRO A 46 -3.79 0.09 4.33
N ILE A 47 -2.71 0.75 4.68
CA ILE A 47 -2.23 1.92 3.91
C ILE A 47 -1.35 1.43 2.76
N ILE A 48 -1.78 1.74 1.54
CA ILE A 48 -1.05 1.41 0.31
C ILE A 48 -0.67 2.73 -0.37
N PRO A 49 0.64 3.07 -0.45
CA PRO A 49 1.08 4.26 -1.15
C PRO A 49 0.72 4.20 -2.64
N ALA A 50 0.41 5.36 -3.22
CA ALA A 50 0.14 5.43 -4.65
C ALA A 50 1.38 5.03 -5.46
N ASN A 51 1.20 4.24 -6.51
CA ASN A 51 2.27 3.76 -7.38
C ASN A 51 2.74 4.83 -8.38
N MET A 52 3.04 6.01 -7.89
CA MET A 52 3.46 7.17 -8.67
C MET A 52 4.97 7.36 -8.60
N LYS A 53 5.57 7.83 -9.68
CA LYS A 53 7.02 8.08 -9.76
C LYS A 53 7.54 8.97 -8.63
N THR A 54 6.77 9.96 -8.22
CA THR A 54 7.13 10.91 -7.16
C THR A 54 6.81 10.42 -5.76
N VAL A 55 6.12 9.30 -5.62
CA VAL A 55 5.66 8.75 -4.32
C VAL A 55 6.36 7.44 -3.98
N PHE A 56 6.37 6.48 -4.91
CA PHE A 56 6.83 5.13 -4.62
C PHE A 56 8.09 4.78 -5.42
N GLY A 57 9.23 4.97 -4.81
CA GLY A 57 10.54 4.55 -5.30
C GLY A 57 11.19 3.56 -4.33
N GLU A 58 12.51 3.44 -4.40
CA GLU A 58 13.29 2.49 -3.57
C GLU A 58 13.11 2.75 -2.08
N GLU A 59 13.24 4.03 -1.64
CA GLU A 59 13.11 4.40 -0.22
C GLU A 59 11.72 4.09 0.34
N MET A 60 10.67 4.40 -0.41
CA MET A 60 9.31 4.10 0.01
C MET A 60 9.04 2.60 0.03
N ALA A 61 9.59 1.86 -0.92
CA ALA A 61 9.49 0.40 -0.96
C ALA A 61 10.13 -0.23 0.29
N GLU A 62 11.29 0.26 0.69
CA GLU A 62 11.97 -0.16 1.91
C GLU A 62 11.13 0.13 3.17
N ALA A 63 10.61 1.36 3.28
CA ALA A 63 9.75 1.77 4.39
C ALA A 63 8.47 0.92 4.49
N VAL A 64 7.83 0.65 3.36
CA VAL A 64 6.63 -0.19 3.27
C VAL A 64 6.93 -1.62 3.72
N TYR A 65 8.04 -2.20 3.27
CA TYR A 65 8.45 -3.53 3.71
C TYR A 65 8.67 -3.59 5.23
N LEU A 66 9.41 -2.62 5.78
CA LEU A 66 9.70 -2.57 7.22
C LEU A 66 8.43 -2.39 8.06
N SER A 67 7.45 -1.64 7.57
CA SER A 67 6.16 -1.46 8.25
C SER A 67 5.19 -2.62 8.05
N LYS A 68 5.54 -3.62 7.22
CA LYS A 68 4.65 -4.73 6.82
C LYS A 68 3.37 -4.23 6.14
N GLY A 69 3.49 -3.18 5.32
CA GLY A 69 2.45 -2.71 4.42
C GLY A 69 2.54 -3.37 3.04
N LEU A 70 1.80 -2.86 2.09
CA LEU A 70 1.85 -3.27 0.68
C LEU A 70 2.14 -2.05 -0.20
N GLY A 71 2.94 -2.23 -1.23
CA GLY A 71 3.22 -1.20 -2.20
C GLY A 71 3.47 -1.76 -3.59
N PHE A 72 3.45 -0.89 -4.57
CA PHE A 72 3.72 -1.23 -5.97
C PHE A 72 4.70 -0.24 -6.56
N LEU A 73 5.76 -0.75 -7.17
CA LEU A 73 6.70 0.11 -7.90
C LEU A 73 5.99 0.80 -9.06
N HIS A 74 6.33 2.05 -9.33
CA HIS A 74 5.78 2.77 -10.47
C HIS A 74 6.30 2.20 -11.79
N ARG A 75 5.53 2.38 -12.87
CA ARG A 75 5.85 1.85 -14.21
C ARG A 75 6.78 2.74 -15.05
N PHE A 76 7.09 3.94 -14.58
CA PHE A 76 7.87 4.94 -15.33
C PHE A 76 9.37 4.74 -15.18
N MET A 77 9.83 3.53 -15.43
CA MET A 77 11.23 3.14 -15.44
C MET A 77 11.45 2.00 -16.45
N SER A 78 12.70 1.83 -16.88
CA SER A 78 13.06 0.70 -17.73
C SER A 78 12.99 -0.63 -16.97
N ILE A 79 13.02 -1.72 -17.70
CA ILE A 79 13.10 -3.08 -17.12
C ILE A 79 14.33 -3.19 -16.24
N GLU A 80 15.47 -2.66 -16.70
CA GLU A 80 16.74 -2.65 -15.96
C GLU A 80 16.61 -1.84 -14.66
N GLY A 81 15.89 -0.71 -14.70
CA GLY A 81 15.61 0.11 -13.52
C GLY A 81 14.80 -0.65 -12.47
N GLN A 82 13.76 -1.36 -12.87
CA GLN A 82 12.96 -2.21 -11.97
C GLN A 82 13.79 -3.36 -11.39
N LEU A 83 14.59 -4.00 -12.23
CA LEU A 83 15.48 -5.09 -11.79
C LEU A 83 16.54 -4.57 -10.80
N TYR A 84 17.06 -3.37 -11.01
CA TYR A 84 18.01 -2.75 -10.09
C TYR A 84 17.39 -2.55 -8.70
N ILE A 85 16.21 -1.95 -8.63
CA ILE A 85 15.50 -1.73 -7.36
C ILE A 85 15.15 -3.07 -6.71
N GLY A 86 14.59 -4.01 -7.47
CA GLY A 86 14.23 -5.34 -6.97
C GLY A 86 15.41 -6.12 -6.44
N SER A 87 16.56 -6.08 -7.13
CA SER A 87 17.79 -6.73 -6.69
C SER A 87 18.36 -6.08 -5.43
N GLY A 88 18.29 -4.76 -5.33
CA GLY A 88 18.73 -4.03 -4.14
C GLY A 88 17.89 -4.40 -2.91
N LEU A 89 16.58 -4.41 -3.04
CA LEU A 89 15.66 -4.80 -1.97
C LEU A 89 15.84 -6.27 -1.57
N LYS A 90 15.99 -7.16 -2.55
CA LYS A 90 16.26 -8.57 -2.29
C LYS A 90 17.60 -8.77 -1.56
N GLY A 91 18.62 -8.00 -1.93
CA GLY A 91 19.91 -8.04 -1.26
C GLY A 91 19.86 -7.62 0.20
N LYS A 92 19.04 -6.60 0.52
CA LYS A 92 18.87 -6.10 1.89
C LYS A 92 17.98 -7.01 2.76
N PHE A 93 16.88 -7.49 2.20
CA PHE A 93 15.78 -8.11 2.98
C PHE A 93 15.47 -9.56 2.62
N GLY A 94 16.13 -10.11 1.61
CA GLY A 94 15.86 -11.44 1.10
C GLY A 94 14.60 -11.52 0.23
N HIS A 95 14.23 -12.75 -0.13
CA HIS A 95 13.12 -13.01 -1.07
C HIS A 95 11.74 -12.57 -0.54
N ASN A 96 11.58 -12.55 0.77
CA ASN A 96 10.30 -12.20 1.40
C ASN A 96 9.85 -10.76 1.14
N VAL A 97 10.75 -9.87 0.71
CA VAL A 97 10.39 -8.50 0.34
C VAL A 97 9.31 -8.46 -0.75
N PHE A 98 9.31 -9.42 -1.65
CA PHE A 98 8.35 -9.51 -2.75
C PHE A 98 6.93 -9.91 -2.34
N ASN A 99 6.71 -10.25 -1.08
CA ASN A 99 5.36 -10.42 -0.55
C ASN A 99 4.66 -9.08 -0.25
N TYR A 100 5.42 -7.98 -0.26
CA TYR A 100 4.97 -6.65 0.14
C TYR A 100 5.18 -5.56 -0.95
N ILE A 101 5.89 -5.89 -2.02
CA ILE A 101 6.22 -4.92 -3.08
C ILE A 101 6.01 -5.50 -4.46
#